data_363c71660de72ab501ba7183e56c0742
#
_entry.id   363c71660de72ab501ba7183e56c0742
#
_cell.length_a   1.000
_cell.length_b   1.000
_cell.length_c   1.000
_cell.angle_alpha   90.00
_cell.angle_beta   90.00
_cell.angle_gamma   90.00
#
_symmetry.space_group_name_H-M   'P 1'
#
loop_
_entity.id
_entity.type
_entity.pdbx_description
1 polymer ?
#
loop_
_entity_poly.entity_id
_entity_poly.type
_entity_poly.pdbx_seq_one_letter_code
_entity_poly.pdbx_strand_id
1 'polypeptide(L)'
;EGLRGADSAWGNRAQVKFLCPVPGYDRHFSVCEYLGIEMIPVRLLDSGPDMDQVEALVAADADIKGIWCVPRFSNPTGCVYSAETVKRLAGLPQVASANFIVMWDNAYAVHTLQDDAPALASIAAHARELGTMDGIFQFGSTSKITFAGAGVGFVGSSERNLAAFRAHLAFQTIGPDKVNQLRHVRFLKDSKTLNAHMSRHAALLKPRFDAVLGTLERELAGSGMGSWTTPQ
;
A
#
# COMPACT_ATOMS: atom_id res chain seq x y z
N GLU A 1 8.50 -6.55 20.22
CA GLU A 1 8.04 -5.38 21.01
C GLU A 1 6.82 -4.76 20.35
N GLY A 2 5.80 -4.38 21.12
CA GLY A 2 4.60 -3.77 20.56
C GLY A 2 4.79 -2.27 20.35
N LEU A 3 4.35 -1.75 19.20
CA LEU A 3 4.43 -0.32 18.89
C LEU A 3 3.77 0.56 19.97
N ARG A 4 2.73 0.05 20.63
CA ARG A 4 1.93 0.76 21.67
C ARG A 4 2.17 0.22 23.08
N GLY A 5 3.27 -0.46 23.32
CA GLY A 5 3.62 -1.11 24.57
C GLY A 5 3.64 -2.64 24.48
N ALA A 6 4.23 -3.27 25.48
CA ALA A 6 4.45 -4.72 25.50
C ALA A 6 3.16 -5.54 25.35
N ASP A 7 2.06 -5.10 25.96
CA ASP A 7 0.76 -5.79 25.91
C ASP A 7 0.13 -5.77 24.51
N SER A 8 0.55 -4.85 23.63
CA SER A 8 0.10 -4.77 22.24
C SER A 8 1.00 -5.53 21.27
N ALA A 9 2.10 -6.11 21.74
CA ALA A 9 3.06 -6.80 20.89
C ALA A 9 2.46 -8.05 20.25
N TRP A 10 2.55 -8.13 18.94
CA TRP A 10 2.12 -9.34 18.23
C TRP A 10 3.03 -10.54 18.55
N GLY A 11 4.32 -10.31 18.78
CA GLY A 11 5.26 -11.37 19.16
C GLY A 11 4.96 -12.09 20.49
N ASN A 12 4.08 -11.52 21.33
CA ASN A 12 3.62 -12.16 22.57
C ASN A 12 2.37 -13.04 22.38
N ARG A 13 1.87 -13.15 21.14
CA ARG A 13 0.71 -13.95 20.81
C ARG A 13 1.13 -15.31 20.26
N ALA A 14 0.32 -16.33 20.56
CA ALA A 14 0.53 -17.67 20.03
C ALA A 14 0.39 -17.70 18.51
N GLN A 15 -0.49 -16.87 17.96
CA GLN A 15 -0.75 -16.77 16.54
C GLN A 15 -1.08 -15.33 16.14
N VAL A 16 -0.58 -14.91 15.00
CA VAL A 16 -0.92 -13.65 14.33
C VAL A 16 -1.21 -13.95 12.87
N LYS A 17 -2.31 -13.41 12.36
CA LYS A 17 -2.74 -13.61 10.99
C LYS A 17 -2.87 -12.27 10.27
N PHE A 18 -2.57 -12.27 8.97
CA PHE A 18 -2.74 -11.11 8.09
C PHE A 18 -3.57 -11.49 6.87
N LEU A 19 -4.49 -10.62 6.52
CA LEU A 19 -5.19 -10.70 5.26
C LEU A 19 -4.28 -10.23 4.13
N CYS A 20 -4.16 -11.06 3.11
CA CYS A 20 -3.30 -10.85 1.96
C CYS A 20 -4.12 -10.86 0.68
N PRO A 21 -4.48 -9.71 0.10
CA PRO A 21 -5.16 -9.66 -1.20
C PRO A 21 -4.30 -10.32 -2.29
N VAL A 22 -4.92 -11.23 -3.04
CA VAL A 22 -4.25 -12.01 -4.08
C VAL A 22 -4.99 -11.88 -5.43
N PRO A 23 -4.24 -11.74 -6.54
CA PRO A 23 -2.78 -11.65 -6.62
C PRO A 23 -2.25 -10.34 -6.01
N GLY A 24 -1.07 -10.37 -5.37
CA GLY A 24 -0.52 -9.24 -4.62
C GLY A 24 1.00 -9.15 -4.68
N TYR A 25 1.56 -8.15 -4.01
CA TYR A 25 3.00 -7.90 -4.01
C TYR A 25 3.74 -8.91 -3.14
N ASP A 26 4.61 -9.69 -3.74
CA ASP A 26 5.33 -10.82 -3.12
C ASP A 26 6.15 -10.44 -1.89
N ARG A 27 6.66 -9.20 -1.84
CA ARG A 27 7.44 -8.72 -0.70
C ARG A 27 6.62 -8.64 0.59
N HIS A 28 5.34 -8.30 0.51
CA HIS A 28 4.44 -8.33 1.67
C HIS A 28 4.32 -9.75 2.22
N PHE A 29 4.22 -10.73 1.35
CA PHE A 29 4.14 -12.14 1.72
C PHE A 29 5.44 -12.63 2.34
N SER A 30 6.58 -12.29 1.75
CA SER A 30 7.90 -12.61 2.31
C SER A 30 8.11 -12.01 3.71
N VAL A 31 7.59 -10.82 3.99
CA VAL A 31 7.64 -10.21 5.34
C VAL A 31 6.80 -11.01 6.33
N CYS A 32 5.59 -11.42 5.93
CA CYS A 32 4.74 -12.27 6.78
C CYS A 32 5.42 -13.60 7.09
N GLU A 33 5.97 -14.26 6.06
CA GLU A 33 6.70 -15.53 6.20
C GLU A 33 7.89 -15.40 7.16
N TYR A 34 8.73 -14.38 6.96
CA TYR A 34 9.89 -14.12 7.81
C TYR A 34 9.53 -13.89 9.28
N LEU A 35 8.41 -13.25 9.55
CA LEU A 35 7.93 -12.95 10.90
C LEU A 35 7.03 -14.05 11.50
N GLY A 36 6.80 -15.15 10.80
CA GLY A 36 5.91 -16.22 11.23
C GLY A 36 4.43 -15.80 11.32
N ILE A 37 4.02 -14.83 10.52
CA ILE A 37 2.64 -14.36 10.42
C ILE A 37 1.89 -15.26 9.43
N GLU A 38 0.81 -15.87 9.86
CA GLU A 38 -0.05 -16.67 8.98
C GLU A 38 -0.76 -15.77 7.96
N MET A 39 -0.67 -16.13 6.71
CA MET A 39 -1.28 -15.39 5.62
C MET A 39 -2.63 -16.00 5.23
N ILE A 40 -3.69 -15.19 5.29
CA ILE A 40 -5.02 -15.55 4.83
C ILE A 40 -5.26 -14.87 3.49
N PRO A 41 -5.34 -15.61 2.38
CA PRO A 41 -5.62 -15.02 1.08
C PRO A 41 -7.05 -14.49 1.00
N VAL A 42 -7.20 -13.28 0.47
CA VAL A 42 -8.50 -12.69 0.12
C VAL A 42 -8.51 -12.30 -1.34
N ARG A 43 -9.67 -12.41 -1.98
CA ARG A 43 -9.77 -12.05 -3.40
C ARG A 43 -9.48 -10.56 -3.61
N LEU A 44 -8.67 -10.26 -4.64
CA LEU A 44 -8.55 -8.91 -5.17
C LEU A 44 -9.49 -8.79 -6.38
N LEU A 45 -10.46 -7.88 -6.27
CA LEU A 45 -11.39 -7.51 -7.34
C LEU A 45 -10.86 -6.29 -8.08
N ASP A 46 -11.53 -5.87 -9.15
CA ASP A 46 -11.16 -4.68 -9.94
C ASP A 46 -11.21 -3.38 -9.12
N SER A 47 -12.00 -3.35 -8.06
CA SER A 47 -12.18 -2.20 -7.16
C SER A 47 -11.42 -2.29 -5.84
N GLY A 48 -10.58 -3.31 -5.65
CA GLY A 48 -9.82 -3.58 -4.41
C GLY A 48 -10.15 -4.94 -3.80
N PRO A 49 -9.74 -5.21 -2.55
CA PRO A 49 -10.06 -6.47 -1.88
C PRO A 49 -11.57 -6.70 -1.80
N ASP A 50 -11.98 -7.96 -1.85
CA ASP A 50 -13.36 -8.35 -1.57
C ASP A 50 -13.71 -8.01 -0.12
N MET A 51 -14.34 -6.86 0.07
CA MET A 51 -14.60 -6.31 1.40
C MET A 51 -15.62 -7.13 2.19
N ASP A 52 -16.52 -7.85 1.54
CA ASP A 52 -17.47 -8.73 2.23
C ASP A 52 -16.72 -9.93 2.83
N GLN A 53 -15.78 -10.49 2.09
CA GLN A 53 -14.86 -11.51 2.60
C GLN A 53 -13.98 -10.97 3.73
N VAL A 54 -13.38 -9.80 3.55
CA VAL A 54 -12.50 -9.16 4.54
C VAL A 54 -13.24 -8.93 5.87
N GLU A 55 -14.40 -8.29 5.83
CA GLU A 55 -15.18 -7.97 7.04
C GLU A 55 -15.67 -9.23 7.76
N ALA A 56 -16.13 -10.23 7.03
CA ALA A 56 -16.52 -11.51 7.60
C ALA A 56 -15.36 -12.21 8.34
N LEU A 57 -14.16 -12.20 7.74
CA LEU A 57 -12.97 -12.80 8.34
C LEU A 57 -12.53 -12.09 9.62
N VAL A 58 -12.44 -10.74 9.61
CA VAL A 58 -11.99 -9.98 10.79
C VAL A 58 -13.01 -10.03 11.93
N ALA A 59 -14.29 -10.19 11.63
CA ALA A 59 -15.33 -10.36 12.65
C ALA A 59 -15.29 -11.75 13.29
N ALA A 60 -14.89 -12.78 12.54
CA ALA A 60 -14.89 -14.18 12.99
C ALA A 60 -13.59 -14.59 13.71
N ASP A 61 -12.47 -13.93 13.45
CA ASP A 61 -11.15 -14.34 13.93
C ASP A 61 -10.37 -13.19 14.56
N ALA A 62 -10.24 -13.22 15.88
CA ALA A 62 -9.54 -12.21 16.66
C ALA A 62 -8.01 -12.24 16.50
N ASP A 63 -7.43 -13.27 15.92
CA ASP A 63 -6.00 -13.38 15.63
C ASP A 63 -5.60 -12.68 14.32
N ILE A 64 -6.57 -12.25 13.52
CA ILE A 64 -6.33 -11.39 12.37
C ILE A 64 -5.98 -10.00 12.87
N LYS A 65 -4.73 -9.57 12.62
CA LYS A 65 -4.16 -8.32 13.12
C LYS A 65 -3.85 -7.31 12.06
N GLY A 66 -4.02 -7.64 10.80
CA GLY A 66 -3.79 -6.68 9.76
C GLY A 66 -4.19 -7.14 8.36
N ILE A 67 -4.14 -6.19 7.45
CA ILE A 67 -4.32 -6.37 6.01
C ILE A 67 -3.27 -5.58 5.25
N TRP A 68 -2.66 -6.19 4.23
CA TRP A 68 -1.82 -5.49 3.27
C TRP A 68 -2.68 -4.88 2.16
N CYS A 69 -2.41 -3.61 1.83
CA CYS A 69 -3.11 -2.90 0.76
C CYS A 69 -2.10 -2.19 -0.15
N VAL A 70 -2.21 -2.42 -1.47
CA VAL A 70 -1.56 -1.61 -2.50
C VAL A 70 -2.67 -0.90 -3.28
N PRO A 71 -3.11 0.30 -2.84
CA PRO A 71 -4.42 0.84 -3.22
C PRO A 71 -4.47 1.47 -4.59
N ARG A 72 -3.32 1.81 -5.18
CA ARG A 72 -3.25 2.42 -6.50
C ARG A 72 -2.26 1.69 -7.37
N PHE A 73 -2.71 1.33 -8.57
CA PHE A 73 -1.91 0.56 -9.53
C PHE A 73 -1.29 -0.69 -8.88
N SER A 74 -2.14 -1.46 -8.19
CA SER A 74 -1.73 -2.63 -7.40
C SER A 74 -0.85 -3.58 -8.21
N ASN A 75 0.27 -3.98 -7.64
CA ASN A 75 1.15 -4.96 -8.27
C ASN A 75 0.67 -6.39 -7.94
N PRO A 76 0.33 -7.26 -8.94
CA PRO A 76 0.61 -7.11 -10.38
C PRO A 76 -0.58 -6.61 -11.21
N THR A 77 -1.78 -6.42 -10.65
CA THR A 77 -3.03 -6.30 -11.40
C THR A 77 -3.28 -4.92 -12.03
N GLY A 78 -2.63 -3.86 -11.52
CA GLY A 78 -2.93 -2.47 -11.89
C GLY A 78 -4.20 -1.90 -11.25
N CYS A 79 -4.90 -2.66 -10.41
CA CYS A 79 -6.14 -2.25 -9.75
C CYS A 79 -5.97 -0.94 -8.97
N VAL A 80 -7.00 -0.07 -9.04
CA VAL A 80 -7.14 1.12 -8.18
C VAL A 80 -8.38 0.94 -7.31
N TYR A 81 -8.19 1.09 -5.99
CA TYR A 81 -9.29 0.87 -5.04
C TYR A 81 -10.38 1.93 -5.19
N SER A 82 -11.62 1.49 -5.20
CA SER A 82 -12.77 2.39 -5.24
C SER A 82 -12.92 3.21 -3.96
N ALA A 83 -13.60 4.34 -4.02
CA ALA A 83 -13.89 5.17 -2.85
C ALA A 83 -14.64 4.39 -1.77
N GLU A 84 -15.55 3.50 -2.15
CA GLU A 84 -16.28 2.63 -1.23
C GLU A 84 -15.35 1.63 -0.53
N THR A 85 -14.46 0.96 -1.27
CA THR A 85 -13.45 0.06 -0.71
C THR A 85 -12.55 0.79 0.29
N VAL A 86 -12.09 1.99 -0.05
CA VAL A 86 -11.24 2.81 0.83
C VAL A 86 -11.98 3.19 2.12
N LYS A 87 -13.25 3.56 2.04
CA LYS A 87 -14.09 3.89 3.20
C LYS A 87 -14.28 2.67 4.10
N ARG A 88 -14.61 1.50 3.54
CA ARG A 88 -14.76 0.25 4.29
C ARG A 88 -13.45 -0.16 4.96
N LEU A 89 -12.32 -0.08 4.27
CA LEU A 89 -10.99 -0.33 4.85
C LEU A 89 -10.67 0.61 6.02
N ALA A 90 -11.02 1.90 5.90
CA ALA A 90 -10.85 2.86 6.98
C ALA A 90 -11.70 2.51 8.22
N GLY A 91 -12.84 1.85 8.04
CA GLY A 91 -13.73 1.40 9.10
C GLY A 91 -13.33 0.11 9.79
N LEU A 92 -12.48 -0.73 9.18
CA LEU A 92 -12.11 -2.04 9.73
C LEU A 92 -11.62 -2.03 11.18
N PRO A 93 -10.83 -1.05 11.64
CA PRO A 93 -10.40 -1.03 13.04
C PRO A 93 -11.52 -0.91 14.08
N GLN A 94 -12.75 -0.56 13.67
CA GLN A 94 -13.92 -0.52 14.56
C GLN A 94 -14.55 -1.90 14.80
N VAL A 95 -14.42 -2.80 13.83
CA VAL A 95 -15.06 -4.13 13.85
C VAL A 95 -14.04 -5.25 14.08
N ALA A 96 -12.78 -5.00 13.77
CA ALA A 96 -11.69 -5.94 13.96
C ALA A 96 -11.29 -6.03 15.44
N SER A 97 -10.51 -7.04 15.76
CA SER A 97 -9.92 -7.20 17.09
C SER A 97 -8.97 -6.04 17.43
N ALA A 98 -8.73 -5.84 18.73
CA ALA A 98 -7.79 -4.83 19.20
C ALA A 98 -6.42 -4.91 18.52
N ASN A 99 -5.83 -3.76 18.21
CA ASN A 99 -4.54 -3.60 17.53
C ASN A 99 -4.52 -4.10 16.08
N PHE A 100 -5.66 -4.15 15.41
CA PHE A 100 -5.73 -4.37 13.97
C PHE A 100 -5.14 -3.17 13.21
N ILE A 101 -4.40 -3.45 12.14
CA ILE A 101 -3.70 -2.44 11.33
C ILE A 101 -3.99 -2.63 9.84
N VAL A 102 -4.36 -1.56 9.18
CA VAL A 102 -4.33 -1.47 7.72
C VAL A 102 -2.96 -0.97 7.30
N MET A 103 -2.19 -1.82 6.63
CA MET A 103 -0.89 -1.49 6.03
C MET A 103 -1.12 -0.96 4.61
N TRP A 104 -1.16 0.36 4.48
CA TRP A 104 -1.51 1.07 3.25
C TRP A 104 -0.25 1.45 2.47
N ASP A 105 0.22 0.55 1.61
CA ASP A 105 1.42 0.74 0.79
C ASP A 105 1.07 1.49 -0.50
N ASN A 106 1.21 2.82 -0.46
CA ASN A 106 0.91 3.68 -1.60
C ASN A 106 2.16 3.99 -2.43
N ALA A 107 2.87 2.94 -2.83
CA ALA A 107 4.13 3.05 -3.59
C ALA A 107 3.96 3.71 -4.96
N TYR A 108 2.76 3.68 -5.53
CA TYR A 108 2.45 4.17 -6.87
C TYR A 108 1.56 5.42 -6.90
N ALA A 109 1.53 6.18 -5.81
CA ALA A 109 0.63 7.33 -5.64
C ALA A 109 0.60 8.34 -6.80
N VAL A 110 1.72 8.50 -7.51
CA VAL A 110 1.92 9.51 -8.58
C VAL A 110 2.31 8.92 -9.94
N HIS A 111 2.09 7.62 -10.16
CA HIS A 111 2.57 6.88 -11.35
C HIS A 111 1.47 6.72 -12.42
N THR A 112 0.78 7.78 -12.75
CA THR A 112 -0.23 7.76 -13.82
C THR A 112 0.42 7.67 -15.20
N LEU A 113 -0.11 6.79 -16.05
CA LEU A 113 0.26 6.72 -17.47
C LEU A 113 -0.72 7.51 -18.36
N GLN A 114 -1.89 7.84 -17.83
CA GLN A 114 -2.97 8.53 -18.53
C GLN A 114 -3.50 9.68 -17.66
N ASP A 115 -3.95 10.75 -18.29
CA ASP A 115 -4.44 11.95 -17.60
C ASP A 115 -5.77 11.71 -16.87
N ASP A 116 -6.55 10.73 -17.31
CA ASP A 116 -7.86 10.35 -16.78
C ASP A 116 -7.81 9.17 -15.80
N ALA A 117 -6.62 8.80 -15.32
CA ALA A 117 -6.47 7.72 -14.35
C ALA A 117 -7.32 7.95 -13.09
N PRO A 118 -7.98 6.91 -12.55
CA PRO A 118 -8.85 7.03 -11.39
C PRO A 118 -8.17 7.70 -10.20
N ALA A 119 -8.88 8.60 -9.55
CA ALA A 119 -8.42 9.21 -8.31
C ALA A 119 -8.58 8.22 -7.16
N LEU A 120 -7.56 8.10 -6.31
CA LEU A 120 -7.63 7.33 -5.08
C LEU A 120 -8.21 8.20 -3.95
N ALA A 121 -9.26 7.71 -3.29
CA ALA A 121 -9.81 8.37 -2.11
C ALA A 121 -8.80 8.38 -0.94
N SER A 122 -8.89 9.37 -0.07
CA SER A 122 -8.00 9.49 1.08
C SER A 122 -8.46 8.60 2.24
N ILE A 123 -7.74 7.51 2.48
CA ILE A 123 -8.01 6.65 3.65
C ILE A 123 -7.86 7.44 4.97
N ALA A 124 -6.92 8.38 5.03
CA ALA A 124 -6.73 9.21 6.23
C ALA A 124 -7.90 10.18 6.48
N ALA A 125 -8.58 10.68 5.45
CA ALA A 125 -9.77 11.50 5.61
C ALA A 125 -10.89 10.66 6.25
N HIS A 126 -11.21 9.52 5.66
CA HIS A 126 -12.22 8.60 6.21
C HIS A 126 -11.87 8.10 7.61
N ALA A 127 -10.61 7.76 7.85
CA ALA A 127 -10.19 7.29 9.17
C ALA A 127 -10.29 8.39 10.25
N ARG A 128 -10.08 9.66 9.92
CA ARG A 128 -10.32 10.77 10.85
C ARG A 128 -11.80 10.93 11.16
N GLU A 129 -12.67 10.89 10.16
CA GLU A 129 -14.12 10.96 10.32
C GLU A 129 -14.65 9.82 11.21
N LEU A 130 -14.08 8.61 11.05
CA LEU A 130 -14.48 7.42 11.78
C LEU A 130 -13.75 7.23 13.13
N GLY A 131 -12.75 8.06 13.46
CA GLY A 131 -11.95 7.91 14.68
C GLY A 131 -11.00 6.69 14.65
N THR A 132 -10.61 6.20 13.48
CA THR A 132 -9.84 4.95 13.31
C THR A 132 -8.38 5.15 12.92
N MET A 133 -7.86 6.37 12.97
CA MET A 133 -6.48 6.69 12.55
C MET A 133 -5.40 5.86 13.24
N ASP A 134 -5.65 5.39 14.46
CA ASP A 134 -4.74 4.50 15.17
C ASP A 134 -4.59 3.11 14.50
N GLY A 135 -5.54 2.71 13.68
CA GLY A 135 -5.50 1.47 12.90
C GLY A 135 -4.90 1.63 11.50
N ILE A 136 -4.43 2.81 11.11
CA ILE A 136 -3.96 3.06 9.73
C ILE A 136 -2.48 3.42 9.73
N PHE A 137 -1.69 2.67 8.94
CA PHE A 137 -0.32 3.02 8.59
C PHE A 137 -0.21 3.19 7.08
N GLN A 138 0.14 4.39 6.64
CA GLN A 138 0.36 4.72 5.24
C GLN A 138 1.86 4.77 4.96
N PHE A 139 2.28 4.09 3.92
CA PHE A 139 3.66 4.06 3.48
C PHE A 139 3.79 4.69 2.10
N GLY A 140 4.89 5.35 1.88
CA GLY A 140 5.27 5.88 0.58
C GLY A 140 6.78 5.94 0.44
N SER A 141 7.24 6.04 -0.79
CA SER A 141 8.67 6.07 -1.09
C SER A 141 8.93 6.79 -2.40
N THR A 142 10.08 7.44 -2.50
CA THR A 142 10.58 8.00 -3.76
C THR A 142 11.40 6.99 -4.58
N SER A 143 11.54 5.74 -4.13
CA SER A 143 12.38 4.73 -4.80
C SER A 143 11.99 4.47 -6.26
N LYS A 144 10.71 4.58 -6.59
CA LYS A 144 10.17 4.44 -7.96
C LYS A 144 9.96 5.78 -8.67
N ILE A 145 10.27 6.89 -7.99
CA ILE A 145 10.15 8.26 -8.51
C ILE A 145 11.53 8.79 -8.91
N THR A 146 12.56 8.51 -8.10
CA THR A 146 13.95 8.96 -8.31
C THR A 146 14.87 7.78 -8.56
N PHE A 147 15.51 7.23 -7.50
CA PHE A 147 16.43 6.10 -7.59
C PHE A 147 16.05 4.97 -6.65
N ALA A 148 15.99 3.76 -7.17
CA ALA A 148 15.95 2.56 -6.36
C ALA A 148 17.23 2.47 -5.49
N GLY A 149 17.07 2.14 -4.21
CA GLY A 149 18.18 2.06 -3.25
C GLY A 149 18.67 3.38 -2.68
N ALA A 150 18.29 4.52 -3.28
CA ALA A 150 18.59 5.87 -2.77
C ALA A 150 17.31 6.71 -2.56
N GLY A 151 16.16 6.06 -2.46
CA GLY A 151 14.90 6.72 -2.18
C GLY A 151 14.78 7.20 -0.72
N VAL A 152 13.80 8.08 -0.50
CA VAL A 152 13.35 8.48 0.83
C VAL A 152 12.03 7.75 1.08
N GLY A 153 11.97 6.98 2.18
CA GLY A 153 10.74 6.37 2.68
C GLY A 153 10.05 7.29 3.70
N PHE A 154 8.73 7.24 3.75
CA PHE A 154 7.95 7.98 4.74
C PHE A 154 6.76 7.15 5.20
N VAL A 155 6.35 7.42 6.43
CA VAL A 155 5.19 6.81 7.06
C VAL A 155 4.25 7.89 7.58
N GLY A 156 2.96 7.69 7.37
CA GLY A 156 1.88 8.51 7.91
C GLY A 156 0.95 7.65 8.76
N SER A 157 0.57 8.16 9.94
CA SER A 157 -0.38 7.51 10.85
C SER A 157 -0.93 8.53 11.84
N SER A 158 -1.60 8.09 12.92
CA SER A 158 -1.97 8.95 14.03
C SER A 158 -0.73 9.51 14.75
N GLU A 159 -0.92 10.62 15.46
CA GLU A 159 0.14 11.24 16.27
C GLU A 159 0.72 10.26 17.31
N ARG A 160 -0.15 9.49 17.96
CA ARG A 160 0.22 8.46 18.92
C ARG A 160 1.11 7.40 18.30
N ASN A 161 0.72 6.87 17.13
CA ASN A 161 1.52 5.87 16.41
C ASN A 161 2.86 6.43 15.95
N LEU A 162 2.87 7.67 15.44
CA LEU A 162 4.11 8.32 14.98
C LEU A 162 5.06 8.64 16.14
N ALA A 163 4.53 8.99 17.31
CA ALA A 163 5.36 9.17 18.51
C ALA A 163 6.02 7.86 18.93
N ALA A 164 5.26 6.76 18.98
CA ALA A 164 5.78 5.44 19.28
C ALA A 164 6.79 4.95 18.23
N PHE A 165 6.48 5.13 16.94
CA PHE A 165 7.38 4.78 15.84
C PHE A 165 8.72 5.53 15.93
N ARG A 166 8.69 6.84 16.22
CA ARG A 166 9.91 7.65 16.38
C ARG A 166 10.75 7.19 17.56
N ALA A 167 10.13 6.76 18.65
CA ALA A 167 10.84 6.22 19.81
C ALA A 167 11.65 4.96 19.43
N HIS A 168 11.05 4.04 18.64
CA HIS A 168 11.78 2.88 18.12
C HIS A 168 12.84 3.25 17.10
N LEU A 169 12.52 4.16 16.18
CA LEU A 169 13.44 4.60 15.14
C LEU A 169 14.72 5.23 15.71
N ALA A 170 14.63 5.93 16.84
CA ALA A 170 15.75 6.56 17.51
C ALA A 170 16.83 5.57 17.96
N PHE A 171 16.49 4.28 18.17
CA PHE A 171 17.46 3.23 18.47
C PHE A 171 17.99 2.53 17.21
N GLN A 172 17.27 2.59 16.09
CA GLN A 172 17.74 2.00 14.84
C GLN A 172 18.71 2.92 14.09
N THR A 173 18.49 4.24 14.19
CA THR A 173 19.31 5.25 13.53
C THR A 173 19.28 6.54 14.34
N ILE A 174 20.43 7.23 14.42
CA ILE A 174 20.53 8.56 15.06
C ILE A 174 19.74 9.59 14.25
N GLY A 175 19.59 9.36 12.96
CA GLY A 175 18.77 10.17 12.06
C GLY A 175 18.85 9.67 10.62
N PRO A 176 17.88 10.06 9.79
CA PRO A 176 17.87 9.72 8.38
C PRO A 176 18.99 10.44 7.62
N ASP A 177 19.35 9.93 6.45
CA ASP A 177 20.35 10.54 5.55
C ASP A 177 19.88 11.91 5.08
N LYS A 178 20.41 12.96 5.73
CA LYS A 178 20.07 14.36 5.46
C LYS A 178 20.56 14.84 4.11
N VAL A 179 21.69 14.30 3.62
CA VAL A 179 22.21 14.63 2.30
C VAL A 179 21.26 14.12 1.22
N ASN A 180 20.81 12.89 1.36
CA ASN A 180 19.83 12.31 0.43
C ASN A 180 18.49 13.05 0.49
N GLN A 181 17.99 13.39 1.68
CA GLN A 181 16.79 14.23 1.83
C GLN A 181 16.94 15.57 1.13
N LEU A 182 18.09 16.26 1.31
CA LEU A 182 18.36 17.55 0.65
C LEU A 182 18.42 17.41 -0.88
N ARG A 183 18.98 16.32 -1.40
CA ARG A 183 18.97 16.02 -2.85
C ARG A 183 17.54 15.93 -3.38
N HIS A 184 16.66 15.22 -2.67
CA HIS A 184 15.25 15.10 -3.04
C HIS A 184 14.51 16.44 -2.98
N VAL A 185 14.70 17.21 -1.93
CA VAL A 185 14.10 18.56 -1.79
C VAL A 185 14.55 19.48 -2.93
N ARG A 186 15.83 19.46 -3.29
CA ARG A 186 16.36 20.28 -4.39
C ARG A 186 15.89 19.84 -5.76
N PHE A 187 15.68 18.53 -5.95
CA PHE A 187 15.26 17.96 -7.22
C PHE A 187 13.75 18.08 -7.44
N LEU A 188 12.95 17.65 -6.47
CA LEU A 188 11.49 17.60 -6.57
C LEU A 188 10.83 18.94 -6.21
N LYS A 189 11.45 19.75 -5.36
CA LYS A 189 11.03 21.10 -4.92
C LYS A 189 9.61 21.18 -4.36
N ASP A 190 8.61 20.92 -5.20
CA ASP A 190 7.17 21.05 -4.93
C ASP A 190 6.36 20.04 -5.75
N SER A 191 5.05 20.01 -5.52
CA SER A 191 4.12 19.11 -6.22
C SER A 191 4.08 19.36 -7.74
N LYS A 192 4.26 20.61 -8.19
CA LYS A 192 4.29 20.95 -9.61
C LYS A 192 5.50 20.32 -10.29
N THR A 193 6.66 20.44 -9.67
CA THR A 193 7.91 19.84 -10.16
C THR A 193 7.84 18.31 -10.14
N LEU A 194 7.24 17.72 -9.07
CA LEU A 194 7.00 16.28 -8.99
C LEU A 194 6.11 15.82 -10.13
N ASN A 195 4.97 16.46 -10.34
CA ASN A 195 4.03 16.10 -11.41
C ASN A 195 4.68 16.20 -12.80
N ALA A 196 5.42 17.29 -13.07
CA ALA A 196 6.14 17.44 -14.33
C ALA A 196 7.22 16.36 -14.52
N HIS A 197 7.87 15.91 -13.44
CA HIS A 197 8.83 14.80 -13.47
C HIS A 197 8.12 13.49 -13.80
N MET A 198 6.99 13.20 -13.17
CA MET A 198 6.22 11.98 -13.41
C MET A 198 5.58 11.95 -14.80
N SER A 199 5.16 13.10 -15.34
CA SER A 199 4.70 13.18 -16.74
C SER A 199 5.81 12.78 -17.73
N ARG A 200 7.07 13.16 -17.47
CA ARG A 200 8.20 12.69 -18.29
C ARG A 200 8.43 11.19 -18.16
N HIS A 201 8.26 10.62 -16.96
CA HIS A 201 8.31 9.17 -16.77
C HIS A 201 7.20 8.47 -17.57
N ALA A 202 5.98 8.98 -17.49
CA ALA A 202 4.85 8.44 -18.26
C ALA A 202 5.13 8.45 -19.78
N ALA A 203 5.67 9.56 -20.30
CA ALA A 203 6.04 9.68 -21.71
C ALA A 203 7.10 8.65 -22.16
N LEU A 204 8.01 8.25 -21.25
CA LEU A 204 9.03 7.22 -21.52
C LEU A 204 8.49 5.79 -21.40
N LEU A 205 7.56 5.57 -20.48
CA LEU A 205 7.05 4.23 -20.16
C LEU A 205 5.85 3.84 -21.03
N LYS A 206 4.94 4.78 -21.28
CA LYS A 206 3.70 4.50 -22.03
C LYS A 206 3.92 3.79 -23.37
N PRO A 207 4.86 4.17 -24.23
CA PRO A 207 5.10 3.45 -25.48
C PRO A 207 5.49 1.98 -25.28
N ARG A 208 6.13 1.64 -24.17
CA ARG A 208 6.49 0.25 -23.84
C ARG A 208 5.27 -0.55 -23.42
N PHE A 209 4.39 0.03 -22.60
CA PHE A 209 3.10 -0.58 -22.26
C PHE A 209 2.23 -0.77 -23.49
N ASP A 210 2.12 0.27 -24.32
CA ASP A 210 1.33 0.21 -25.57
C ASP A 210 1.85 -0.88 -26.52
N ALA A 211 3.17 -1.05 -26.64
CA ALA A 211 3.78 -2.11 -27.46
C ALA A 211 3.47 -3.51 -26.91
N VAL A 212 3.52 -3.70 -25.58
CA VAL A 212 3.19 -5.00 -24.95
C VAL A 212 1.72 -5.31 -25.15
N LEU A 213 0.82 -4.37 -24.80
CA LEU A 213 -0.63 -4.56 -24.94
C LEU A 213 -1.03 -4.79 -26.39
N GLY A 214 -0.51 -3.99 -27.34
CA GLY A 214 -0.79 -4.17 -28.76
C GLY A 214 -0.28 -5.51 -29.31
N THR A 215 0.81 -6.04 -28.75
CA THR A 215 1.30 -7.38 -29.12
C THR A 215 0.42 -8.48 -28.54
N LEU A 216 0.05 -8.38 -27.25
CA LEU A 216 -0.87 -9.34 -26.62
C LEU A 216 -2.20 -9.39 -27.37
N GLU A 217 -2.77 -8.22 -27.69
CA GLU A 217 -4.03 -8.13 -28.41
C GLU A 217 -3.94 -8.75 -29.82
N ARG A 218 -2.89 -8.45 -30.57
CA ARG A 218 -2.70 -8.98 -31.92
C ARG A 218 -2.46 -10.48 -31.98
N GLU A 219 -1.64 -11.00 -31.03
CA GLU A 219 -1.16 -12.39 -31.09
C GLU A 219 -2.03 -13.37 -30.27
N LEU A 220 -2.68 -12.89 -29.20
CA LEU A 220 -3.32 -13.77 -28.24
C LEU A 220 -4.83 -13.52 -28.04
N ALA A 221 -5.36 -12.38 -28.49
CA ALA A 221 -6.79 -12.13 -28.35
C ALA A 221 -7.63 -13.20 -29.05
N GLY A 222 -8.61 -13.74 -28.33
CA GLY A 222 -9.50 -14.80 -28.84
C GLY A 222 -8.86 -16.20 -28.94
N SER A 223 -7.57 -16.39 -28.62
CA SER A 223 -6.90 -17.71 -28.66
C SER A 223 -7.33 -18.65 -27.52
N GLY A 224 -7.90 -18.09 -26.43
CA GLY A 224 -8.17 -18.85 -25.20
C GLY A 224 -6.94 -19.19 -24.36
N MET A 225 -5.74 -18.75 -24.75
CA MET A 225 -4.49 -19.06 -24.06
C MET A 225 -4.28 -18.23 -22.78
N GLY A 226 -4.99 -17.12 -22.61
CA GLY A 226 -4.88 -16.27 -21.43
C GLY A 226 -5.74 -15.00 -21.49
N SER A 227 -5.69 -14.25 -20.41
CA SER A 227 -6.31 -12.93 -20.29
C SER A 227 -5.33 -11.95 -19.63
N TRP A 228 -5.51 -10.68 -19.89
CA TRP A 228 -4.68 -9.61 -19.31
C TRP A 228 -5.53 -8.40 -18.95
N THR A 229 -5.04 -7.62 -17.99
CA THR A 229 -5.63 -6.32 -17.62
C THR A 229 -4.90 -5.20 -18.36
N THR A 230 -5.61 -4.10 -18.63
CA THR A 230 -5.00 -2.89 -19.17
C THR A 230 -4.54 -2.00 -18.02
N PRO A 231 -3.24 -1.66 -17.90
CA PRO A 231 -2.75 -0.70 -16.91
C PRO A 231 -3.37 0.69 -17.11
N GLN A 232 -3.60 1.40 -16.00
CA GLN A 232 -4.23 2.73 -15.99
C GLN A 232 -3.24 3.85 -15.71
#